data_bed2ec856e0dccec9b29c92bc5d65536
#
_entry.id   bed2ec856e0dccec9b29c92bc5d65536
#
_cell.length_a   1.000
_cell.length_b   1.000
_cell.length_c   1.000
_cell.angle_alpha   90.00
_cell.angle_beta   90.00
_cell.angle_gamma   90.00
#
_symmetry.space_group_name_H-M   'P 1'
#
loop_
_entity.id
_entity.type
_entity.pdbx_description
1 polymer ?
#
loop_
_entity_poly.entity_id
_entity_poly.type
_entity_poly.pdbx_seq_one_letter_code
_entity_poly.pdbx_strand_id
1 'polypeptide(L)'
;MDRPMACRGNCGAIMELTPKQQTIELLKGAQSVLLLTHENPDGDALGSILALQMVLTKLGKEATAVVTDPIPGVYQFLPAKECIKTSFSGTKDFIITVDTTKTKVDKMGYKNLPEENKLNIVITPTKGAFSVEDLSFNHGSFKYDLVIVLDSPDLERLGTIYDQNTDLFFETPLVNIDHHPGNDYFGKVNWVDLTATSTAEILVALVESLAREKPLLDIDVATALLTGIIVDTGSFQNANTTPKSFTVAAQLVAAGAKQQEIIRHVFKTKALSTLKLWGKILSNVVEEPESKFVWSKVTKEDFAISGAEGAASSGVIDELLKTAPGIDFAILLSEKMDGVHGSLRAAISGVDVSAIAKIFGGGGHTAAAAFHLDGKTLAEVQNEIIAKIKAFQSQKNA
;
A
#
# COMPACT_ATOMS: atom_id res chain seq x y z
N MET A 1 46.77 31.49 -46.81
CA MET A 1 46.79 31.11 -45.38
C MET A 1 45.40 30.72 -44.97
N ASP A 2 45.11 29.43 -45.20
CA ASP A 2 43.80 28.83 -44.96
C ASP A 2 43.69 28.42 -43.50
N ARG A 3 42.62 28.84 -42.82
CA ARG A 3 42.24 28.33 -41.51
C ARG A 3 41.27 27.14 -41.71
N PRO A 4 41.51 26.01 -41.06
CA PRO A 4 40.59 24.92 -41.15
C PRO A 4 39.30 25.21 -40.37
N MET A 5 38.14 24.92 -41.01
CA MET A 5 36.81 24.87 -40.37
C MET A 5 36.78 23.78 -39.31
N ALA A 6 36.44 24.19 -38.09
CA ALA A 6 36.13 23.27 -36.99
C ALA A 6 34.79 22.62 -37.26
N CYS A 7 34.78 21.28 -37.47
CA CYS A 7 33.59 20.46 -37.41
C CYS A 7 32.96 20.58 -36.02
N ARG A 8 31.82 21.26 -35.93
CA ARG A 8 30.93 21.14 -34.75
C ARG A 8 30.28 19.77 -34.79
N GLY A 9 30.83 18.83 -34.05
CA GLY A 9 30.18 17.58 -33.76
C GLY A 9 28.87 17.85 -33.02
N ASN A 10 27.77 17.50 -33.63
CA ASN A 10 26.44 17.49 -33.00
C ASN A 10 26.42 16.34 -32.00
N CYS A 11 26.81 16.65 -30.76
CA CYS A 11 26.65 15.74 -29.64
C CYS A 11 25.15 15.71 -29.33
N GLY A 12 24.40 14.84 -29.98
CA GLY A 12 23.02 14.56 -29.64
C GLY A 12 23.01 14.08 -28.18
N ALA A 13 22.59 14.93 -27.28
CA ALA A 13 22.31 14.52 -25.92
C ALA A 13 21.27 13.40 -26.00
N ILE A 14 21.68 12.18 -25.62
CA ILE A 14 20.73 11.07 -25.40
C ILE A 14 19.87 11.55 -24.25
N MET A 15 18.63 11.96 -24.54
CA MET A 15 17.67 12.31 -23.49
C MET A 15 17.36 11.02 -22.73
N GLU A 16 17.77 10.96 -21.47
CA GLU A 16 17.36 9.87 -20.58
C GLU A 16 15.84 9.88 -20.44
N LEU A 17 15.24 8.70 -20.57
CA LEU A 17 13.81 8.52 -20.40
C LEU A 17 13.41 8.86 -18.96
N THR A 18 12.33 9.61 -18.80
CA THR A 18 11.74 9.84 -17.48
C THR A 18 11.25 8.52 -16.83
N PRO A 19 11.14 8.43 -15.50
CA PRO A 19 10.61 7.22 -14.83
C PRO A 19 9.27 6.76 -15.41
N LYS A 20 8.37 7.69 -15.73
CA LYS A 20 7.12 7.41 -16.44
C LYS A 20 7.35 6.72 -17.79
N GLN A 21 8.24 7.26 -18.60
CA GLN A 21 8.56 6.69 -19.93
C GLN A 21 9.22 5.31 -19.80
N GLN A 22 10.13 5.14 -18.84
CA GLN A 22 10.77 3.85 -18.57
C GLN A 22 9.74 2.80 -18.13
N THR A 23 8.80 3.18 -17.25
CA THR A 23 7.69 2.31 -16.82
C THR A 23 6.84 1.87 -18.01
N ILE A 24 6.48 2.81 -18.90
CA ILE A 24 5.71 2.50 -20.10
C ILE A 24 6.46 1.54 -21.05
N GLU A 25 7.77 1.73 -21.24
CA GLU A 25 8.57 0.83 -22.09
C GLU A 25 8.68 -0.57 -21.48
N LEU A 26 8.89 -0.70 -20.17
CA LEU A 26 8.87 -2.00 -19.49
C LEU A 26 7.50 -2.67 -19.63
N LEU A 27 6.42 -1.93 -19.41
CA LEU A 27 5.06 -2.45 -19.59
C LEU A 27 4.76 -2.90 -21.01
N LYS A 28 5.27 -2.21 -22.03
CA LYS A 28 5.09 -2.65 -23.43
C LYS A 28 5.74 -4.01 -23.68
N GLY A 29 6.94 -4.23 -23.16
CA GLY A 29 7.70 -5.47 -23.33
C GLY A 29 7.16 -6.65 -22.50
N ALA A 30 6.57 -6.40 -21.34
CA ALA A 30 6.07 -7.43 -20.45
C ALA A 30 4.75 -8.03 -20.93
N GLN A 31 4.58 -9.33 -20.75
CA GLN A 31 3.33 -10.05 -20.99
C GLN A 31 2.68 -10.49 -19.67
N SER A 32 3.47 -10.92 -18.70
CA SER A 32 3.02 -11.38 -17.39
C SER A 32 3.54 -10.44 -16.28
N VAL A 33 2.64 -9.73 -15.63
CA VAL A 33 2.97 -8.68 -14.65
C VAL A 33 2.46 -9.05 -13.27
N LEU A 34 3.34 -9.02 -12.28
CA LEU A 34 2.99 -9.16 -10.85
C LEU A 34 2.83 -7.76 -10.25
N LEU A 35 1.68 -7.53 -9.62
CA LEU A 35 1.35 -6.29 -8.93
C LEU A 35 1.32 -6.56 -7.42
N LEU A 36 2.03 -5.76 -6.65
CA LEU A 36 2.17 -5.87 -5.21
C LEU A 36 1.93 -4.52 -4.53
N THR A 37 1.52 -4.55 -3.27
CA THR A 37 1.42 -3.39 -2.39
C THR A 37 1.75 -3.81 -0.95
N HIS A 38 1.79 -2.85 -0.03
CA HIS A 38 2.16 -3.06 1.38
C HIS A 38 1.15 -3.91 2.16
N GLU A 39 1.59 -4.49 3.27
CA GLU A 39 0.75 -5.14 4.29
C GLU A 39 -0.25 -4.13 4.88
N ASN A 40 -1.40 -4.63 5.37
CA ASN A 40 -2.51 -3.81 5.87
C ASN A 40 -2.93 -2.73 4.86
N PRO A 41 -3.32 -3.12 3.64
CA PRO A 41 -3.56 -2.20 2.55
C PRO A 41 -4.71 -1.25 2.84
N ASP A 42 -4.50 0.01 2.55
CA ASP A 42 -5.51 1.04 2.63
C ASP A 42 -6.25 1.27 1.29
N GLY A 43 -6.95 2.39 1.17
CA GLY A 43 -7.72 2.68 -0.04
C GLY A 43 -6.88 3.10 -1.22
N ASP A 44 -5.67 3.68 -1.01
CA ASP A 44 -4.78 4.01 -2.11
C ASP A 44 -4.06 2.76 -2.64
N ALA A 45 -3.53 1.95 -1.75
CA ALA A 45 -2.94 0.66 -2.09
C ALA A 45 -3.91 -0.22 -2.90
N LEU A 46 -5.13 -0.43 -2.38
CA LEU A 46 -6.15 -1.26 -3.04
C LEU A 46 -6.69 -0.63 -4.33
N GLY A 47 -6.95 0.66 -4.32
CA GLY A 47 -7.42 1.39 -5.51
C GLY A 47 -6.40 1.36 -6.63
N SER A 48 -5.14 1.57 -6.31
CA SER A 48 -4.02 1.57 -7.24
C SER A 48 -3.77 0.19 -7.86
N ILE A 49 -3.70 -0.86 -7.04
CA ILE A 49 -3.43 -2.22 -7.54
C ILE A 49 -4.58 -2.74 -8.41
N LEU A 50 -5.83 -2.51 -8.01
CA LEU A 50 -7.01 -2.94 -8.77
C LEU A 50 -7.14 -2.16 -10.09
N ALA A 51 -6.95 -0.85 -10.06
CA ALA A 51 -6.99 -0.03 -11.28
C ALA A 51 -5.96 -0.48 -12.30
N LEU A 52 -4.70 -0.69 -11.87
CA LEU A 52 -3.64 -1.12 -12.77
C LEU A 52 -3.87 -2.54 -13.28
N GLN A 53 -4.36 -3.46 -12.45
CA GLN A 53 -4.73 -4.81 -12.88
C GLN A 53 -5.80 -4.78 -13.98
N MET A 54 -6.88 -4.03 -13.78
CA MET A 54 -7.95 -3.89 -14.77
C MET A 54 -7.44 -3.29 -16.08
N VAL A 55 -6.58 -2.27 -16.01
CA VAL A 55 -5.97 -1.62 -17.17
C VAL A 55 -5.09 -2.61 -17.96
N LEU A 56 -4.21 -3.34 -17.29
CA LEU A 56 -3.32 -4.30 -17.92
C LEU A 56 -4.09 -5.46 -18.56
N THR A 57 -5.14 -5.93 -17.91
CA THR A 57 -6.05 -6.96 -18.46
C THR A 57 -6.74 -6.46 -19.73
N LYS A 58 -7.21 -5.21 -19.77
CA LYS A 58 -7.79 -4.59 -21.01
C LYS A 58 -6.77 -4.47 -22.15
N LEU A 59 -5.49 -4.36 -21.81
CA LEU A 59 -4.39 -4.34 -22.78
C LEU A 59 -3.95 -5.76 -23.21
N GLY A 60 -4.62 -6.81 -22.74
CA GLY A 60 -4.33 -8.20 -23.09
C GLY A 60 -3.12 -8.79 -22.36
N LYS A 61 -2.71 -8.21 -21.24
CA LYS A 61 -1.62 -8.72 -20.40
C LYS A 61 -2.12 -9.60 -19.26
N GLU A 62 -1.33 -10.56 -18.84
CA GLU A 62 -1.59 -11.35 -17.65
C GLU A 62 -1.15 -10.56 -16.42
N ALA A 63 -2.08 -9.88 -15.75
CA ALA A 63 -1.80 -9.13 -14.54
C ALA A 63 -2.29 -9.90 -13.30
N THR A 64 -1.38 -10.22 -12.39
CA THR A 64 -1.67 -10.85 -11.10
C THR A 64 -1.48 -9.84 -9.99
N ALA A 65 -2.57 -9.41 -9.35
CA ALA A 65 -2.55 -8.57 -8.14
C ALA A 65 -2.52 -9.48 -6.90
N VAL A 66 -1.60 -9.20 -5.97
CA VAL A 66 -1.46 -9.98 -4.73
C VAL A 66 -1.44 -9.04 -3.53
N VAL A 67 -2.27 -9.39 -2.55
CA VAL A 67 -2.36 -8.72 -1.24
C VAL A 67 -2.51 -9.83 -0.20
N THR A 68 -1.58 -9.92 0.75
CA THR A 68 -1.58 -10.99 1.76
C THR A 68 -2.66 -10.83 2.81
N ASP A 69 -2.90 -9.60 3.22
CA ASP A 69 -3.86 -9.29 4.26
C ASP A 69 -5.30 -9.25 3.75
N PRO A 70 -6.27 -9.54 4.63
CA PRO A 70 -7.67 -9.42 4.28
C PRO A 70 -8.03 -7.99 3.87
N ILE A 71 -8.78 -7.84 2.78
CA ILE A 71 -9.31 -6.55 2.35
C ILE A 71 -10.25 -6.00 3.44
N PRO A 72 -9.97 -4.81 4.01
CA PRO A 72 -10.81 -4.21 5.04
C PRO A 72 -12.27 -4.06 4.58
N GLY A 73 -13.21 -4.24 5.51
CA GLY A 73 -14.66 -4.23 5.23
C GLY A 73 -15.14 -2.97 4.50
N VAL A 74 -14.51 -1.82 4.78
CA VAL A 74 -14.85 -0.53 4.15
C VAL A 74 -14.52 -0.48 2.67
N TYR A 75 -13.62 -1.32 2.16
CA TYR A 75 -13.22 -1.40 0.74
C TYR A 75 -13.86 -2.55 -0.03
N GLN A 76 -14.79 -3.30 0.61
CA GLN A 76 -15.48 -4.41 -0.04
C GLN A 76 -16.38 -4.01 -1.23
N PHE A 77 -16.60 -2.73 -1.45
CA PHE A 77 -17.33 -2.19 -2.61
C PHE A 77 -16.45 -2.01 -3.85
N LEU A 78 -15.11 -2.08 -3.72
CA LEU A 78 -14.19 -1.89 -4.84
C LEU A 78 -14.43 -2.91 -5.96
N PRO A 79 -14.42 -2.46 -7.23
CA PRO A 79 -14.56 -3.35 -8.37
C PRO A 79 -13.38 -4.32 -8.49
N ALA A 80 -13.62 -5.50 -9.04
CA ALA A 80 -12.62 -6.53 -9.33
C ALA A 80 -11.81 -7.03 -8.11
N LYS A 81 -12.23 -6.74 -6.87
CA LYS A 81 -11.55 -7.19 -5.65
C LYS A 81 -11.40 -8.73 -5.56
N GLU A 82 -12.31 -9.46 -6.17
CA GLU A 82 -12.28 -10.93 -6.27
C GLU A 82 -11.12 -11.44 -7.12
N CYS A 83 -10.50 -10.58 -7.91
CA CYS A 83 -9.32 -10.90 -8.72
C CYS A 83 -8.01 -10.80 -7.92
N ILE A 84 -8.02 -10.19 -6.72
CA ILE A 84 -6.87 -10.14 -5.84
C ILE A 84 -6.61 -11.55 -5.28
N LYS A 85 -5.36 -11.98 -5.39
CA LYS A 85 -4.87 -13.23 -4.81
C LYS A 85 -4.19 -12.95 -3.47
N THR A 86 -4.22 -13.92 -2.58
CA THR A 86 -3.50 -13.84 -1.29
C THR A 86 -2.06 -14.37 -1.37
N SER A 87 -1.71 -15.00 -2.48
CA SER A 87 -0.37 -15.54 -2.73
C SER A 87 -0.14 -15.72 -4.23
N PHE A 88 1.11 -15.86 -4.61
CA PHE A 88 1.51 -16.23 -5.97
C PHE A 88 2.56 -17.34 -5.94
N SER A 89 2.81 -17.94 -7.09
CA SER A 89 3.89 -18.93 -7.23
C SER A 89 5.13 -18.23 -7.78
N GLY A 90 6.19 -18.14 -6.95
CA GLY A 90 7.53 -17.72 -7.36
C GLY A 90 8.33 -18.86 -8.00
N THR A 91 7.68 -19.78 -8.71
CA THR A 91 8.37 -20.91 -9.34
C THR A 91 9.10 -20.49 -10.62
N LYS A 92 10.29 -21.04 -10.79
CA LYS A 92 11.04 -21.00 -12.04
C LYS A 92 10.83 -22.29 -12.82
N ASP A 93 10.83 -22.20 -14.11
CA ASP A 93 10.93 -23.40 -14.95
C ASP A 93 12.28 -24.08 -14.73
N PHE A 94 12.29 -25.40 -14.78
CA PHE A 94 13.51 -26.19 -14.84
C PHE A 94 13.70 -26.68 -16.28
N ILE A 95 14.70 -26.15 -16.96
CA ILE A 95 14.94 -26.42 -18.38
C ILE A 95 15.98 -27.54 -18.52
N ILE A 96 15.60 -28.61 -19.20
CA ILE A 96 16.51 -29.67 -19.62
C ILE A 96 16.74 -29.50 -21.11
N THR A 97 17.97 -29.12 -21.50
CA THR A 97 18.34 -28.96 -22.91
C THR A 97 19.09 -30.21 -23.37
N VAL A 98 18.67 -30.73 -24.52
CA VAL A 98 19.29 -31.90 -25.18
C VAL A 98 19.99 -31.43 -26.43
N ASP A 99 21.30 -31.65 -26.54
CA ASP A 99 22.04 -31.40 -27.77
C ASP A 99 21.64 -32.46 -28.84
N THR A 100 21.04 -31.99 -29.92
CA THR A 100 20.56 -32.86 -31.02
C THR A 100 21.52 -32.89 -32.22
N THR A 101 22.76 -32.43 -32.05
CA THR A 101 23.77 -32.39 -33.14
C THR A 101 24.11 -33.81 -33.64
N LYS A 102 24.24 -34.80 -32.77
CA LYS A 102 24.59 -36.18 -33.10
C LYS A 102 23.39 -37.01 -33.53
N THR A 103 22.24 -36.81 -32.94
CA THR A 103 20.99 -37.49 -33.28
C THR A 103 19.78 -36.62 -32.96
N LYS A 104 18.68 -36.82 -33.71
CA LYS A 104 17.43 -36.08 -33.48
C LYS A 104 16.53 -36.84 -32.50
N VAL A 105 15.65 -36.11 -31.83
CA VAL A 105 14.58 -36.68 -31.02
C VAL A 105 13.49 -37.24 -31.92
N ASP A 106 13.12 -38.50 -31.75
CA ASP A 106 11.98 -39.13 -32.40
C ASP A 106 10.72 -38.96 -31.54
N LYS A 107 10.82 -39.26 -30.25
CA LYS A 107 9.71 -39.14 -29.29
C LYS A 107 10.18 -38.61 -27.96
N MET A 108 9.32 -37.85 -27.29
CA MET A 108 9.51 -37.40 -25.91
C MET A 108 8.24 -37.70 -25.12
N GLY A 109 8.44 -38.16 -23.89
CA GLY A 109 7.37 -38.42 -22.94
C GLY A 109 7.89 -38.34 -21.50
N TYR A 110 6.97 -38.47 -20.56
CA TYR A 110 7.35 -38.59 -19.16
C TYR A 110 6.58 -39.72 -18.48
N LYS A 111 7.17 -40.31 -17.44
CA LYS A 111 6.56 -41.29 -16.57
C LYS A 111 6.68 -40.85 -15.11
N ASN A 112 5.55 -40.55 -14.50
CA ASN A 112 5.51 -40.23 -13.07
C ASN A 112 5.51 -41.54 -12.26
N LEU A 113 6.39 -41.64 -11.25
CA LEU A 113 6.53 -42.76 -10.32
C LEU A 113 6.26 -42.25 -8.90
N PRO A 114 4.99 -42.03 -8.50
CA PRO A 114 4.64 -41.41 -7.23
C PRO A 114 5.18 -42.14 -6.00
N GLU A 115 5.21 -43.47 -6.05
CA GLU A 115 5.71 -44.32 -4.95
C GLU A 115 7.22 -44.13 -4.69
N GLU A 116 7.96 -43.73 -5.72
CA GLU A 116 9.41 -43.45 -5.62
C GLU A 116 9.74 -41.95 -5.54
N ASN A 117 8.73 -41.06 -5.56
CA ASN A 117 8.90 -39.61 -5.67
C ASN A 117 9.81 -39.22 -6.86
N LYS A 118 9.64 -39.86 -8.01
CA LYS A 118 10.45 -39.67 -9.21
C LYS A 118 9.61 -39.37 -10.43
N LEU A 119 10.15 -38.50 -11.29
CA LEU A 119 9.65 -38.26 -12.64
C LEU A 119 10.73 -38.65 -13.66
N ASN A 120 10.44 -39.66 -14.49
CA ASN A 120 11.33 -40.04 -15.57
C ASN A 120 10.92 -39.30 -16.84
N ILE A 121 11.84 -38.49 -17.41
CA ILE A 121 11.69 -37.92 -18.75
C ILE A 121 12.35 -38.91 -19.72
N VAL A 122 11.56 -39.41 -20.68
CA VAL A 122 12.01 -40.42 -21.64
C VAL A 122 12.14 -39.75 -23.01
N ILE A 123 13.37 -39.73 -23.54
CA ILE A 123 13.68 -39.15 -24.85
C ILE A 123 14.19 -40.26 -25.75
N THR A 124 13.46 -40.55 -26.84
CA THR A 124 13.82 -41.57 -27.80
C THR A 124 14.53 -40.93 -28.98
N PRO A 125 15.80 -41.31 -29.29
CA PRO A 125 16.51 -40.79 -30.47
C PRO A 125 16.02 -41.49 -31.77
N THR A 126 16.15 -40.83 -32.89
CA THR A 126 15.87 -41.42 -34.24
C THR A 126 16.85 -42.50 -34.58
N LYS A 127 18.09 -42.43 -34.07
CA LYS A 127 19.14 -43.47 -34.24
C LYS A 127 20.22 -43.27 -33.14
N GLY A 128 20.88 -44.35 -32.75
CA GLY A 128 21.91 -44.31 -31.72
C GLY A 128 21.35 -44.05 -30.32
N ALA A 129 22.07 -43.31 -29.48
CA ALA A 129 21.67 -42.97 -28.15
C ALA A 129 22.14 -41.55 -27.78
N PHE A 130 21.43 -40.87 -26.88
CA PHE A 130 21.90 -39.67 -26.19
C PHE A 130 22.79 -40.10 -25.00
N SER A 131 23.80 -39.30 -24.71
CA SER A 131 24.68 -39.48 -23.56
C SER A 131 24.43 -38.32 -22.54
N VAL A 132 25.00 -38.45 -21.35
CA VAL A 132 24.86 -37.42 -20.30
C VAL A 132 25.50 -36.09 -20.75
N GLU A 133 26.57 -36.18 -21.56
CA GLU A 133 27.27 -34.99 -22.11
C GLU A 133 26.40 -34.21 -23.11
N ASP A 134 25.36 -34.84 -23.68
CA ASP A 134 24.42 -34.21 -24.58
C ASP A 134 23.30 -33.46 -23.80
N LEU A 135 23.31 -33.51 -22.43
CA LEU A 135 22.32 -32.87 -21.58
C LEU A 135 22.92 -31.67 -20.85
N SER A 136 22.19 -30.58 -20.81
CA SER A 136 22.47 -29.46 -19.93
C SER A 136 21.21 -29.05 -19.16
N PHE A 137 21.42 -28.50 -17.96
CA PHE A 137 20.33 -28.12 -17.06
C PHE A 137 20.46 -26.64 -16.74
N ASN A 138 19.35 -25.92 -16.88
CA ASN A 138 19.29 -24.50 -16.57
C ASN A 138 18.01 -24.20 -15.76
N HIS A 139 18.09 -23.23 -14.88
CA HIS A 139 16.89 -22.61 -14.33
C HIS A 139 16.35 -21.66 -15.36
N GLY A 140 15.06 -21.78 -15.65
CA GLY A 140 14.32 -20.85 -16.48
C GLY A 140 14.05 -19.52 -15.75
N SER A 141 13.39 -18.62 -16.45
CA SER A 141 12.93 -17.37 -15.86
C SER A 141 11.75 -17.60 -14.91
N PHE A 142 11.51 -16.66 -14.03
CA PHE A 142 10.26 -16.61 -13.28
C PHE A 142 9.08 -16.47 -14.24
N LYS A 143 7.90 -16.86 -13.75
CA LYS A 143 6.65 -16.72 -14.50
C LYS A 143 6.32 -15.27 -14.89
N TYR A 144 6.82 -14.30 -14.09
CA TYR A 144 6.54 -12.89 -14.29
C TYR A 144 7.71 -12.19 -14.99
N ASP A 145 7.39 -11.39 -16.02
CA ASP A 145 8.36 -10.60 -16.80
C ASP A 145 8.66 -9.27 -16.12
N LEU A 146 7.73 -8.81 -15.26
CA LEU A 146 7.78 -7.52 -14.61
C LEU A 146 7.10 -7.60 -13.24
N VAL A 147 7.70 -7.02 -12.23
CA VAL A 147 7.10 -6.76 -10.92
C VAL A 147 6.84 -5.26 -10.79
N ILE A 148 5.65 -4.89 -10.37
CA ILE A 148 5.32 -3.50 -10.03
C ILE A 148 4.86 -3.45 -8.59
N VAL A 149 5.57 -2.68 -7.77
CA VAL A 149 5.22 -2.38 -6.40
C VAL A 149 4.58 -1.01 -6.36
N LEU A 150 3.38 -0.95 -5.79
CA LEU A 150 2.55 0.24 -5.70
C LEU A 150 2.40 0.66 -4.26
N ASP A 151 2.50 1.97 -4.00
CA ASP A 151 2.18 2.57 -2.72
C ASP A 151 2.98 1.98 -1.54
N SER A 152 4.25 1.68 -1.79
CA SER A 152 5.14 1.10 -0.78
C SER A 152 6.50 1.78 -0.83
N PRO A 153 6.96 2.41 0.26
CA PRO A 153 8.23 3.10 0.29
C PRO A 153 9.45 2.16 0.35
N ASP A 154 9.28 0.92 0.77
CA ASP A 154 10.32 -0.09 0.92
C ASP A 154 9.78 -1.50 0.62
N LEU A 155 10.69 -2.48 0.47
CA LEU A 155 10.34 -3.88 0.22
C LEU A 155 9.90 -4.63 1.48
N GLU A 156 10.33 -4.18 2.66
CA GLU A 156 10.01 -4.83 3.94
C GLU A 156 8.52 -4.74 4.24
N ARG A 157 7.86 -3.67 3.77
CA ARG A 157 6.40 -3.51 3.87
C ARG A 157 5.58 -4.49 3.03
N LEU A 158 6.21 -5.25 2.14
CA LEU A 158 5.57 -6.38 1.45
C LEU A 158 5.48 -7.62 2.34
N GLY A 159 6.13 -7.61 3.51
CA GLY A 159 6.11 -8.66 4.52
C GLY A 159 6.53 -10.01 3.96
N THR A 160 5.78 -11.04 4.27
CA THR A 160 6.09 -12.42 3.89
C THR A 160 6.22 -12.66 2.38
N ILE A 161 5.63 -11.81 1.54
CA ILE A 161 5.83 -11.88 0.08
C ILE A 161 7.29 -11.66 -0.27
N TYR A 162 7.90 -10.62 0.28
CA TYR A 162 9.31 -10.32 0.03
C TYR A 162 10.22 -11.37 0.64
N ASP A 163 10.02 -11.71 1.93
CA ASP A 163 10.85 -12.64 2.66
C ASP A 163 10.97 -14.02 2.00
N GLN A 164 9.87 -14.50 1.41
CA GLN A 164 9.79 -15.83 0.79
C GLN A 164 10.21 -15.86 -0.69
N ASN A 165 10.37 -14.70 -1.34
CA ASN A 165 10.60 -14.63 -2.78
C ASN A 165 11.71 -13.65 -3.17
N THR A 166 12.71 -13.44 -2.33
CA THR A 166 13.77 -12.44 -2.56
C THR A 166 14.42 -12.55 -3.94
N ASP A 167 14.69 -13.77 -4.43
CA ASP A 167 15.28 -13.99 -5.76
C ASP A 167 14.43 -13.38 -6.89
N LEU A 168 13.10 -13.42 -6.79
CA LEU A 168 12.21 -12.83 -7.78
C LEU A 168 12.46 -11.32 -7.91
N PHE A 169 12.61 -10.63 -6.80
CA PHE A 169 12.81 -9.18 -6.77
C PHE A 169 14.18 -8.74 -7.31
N PHE A 170 15.18 -9.61 -7.23
CA PHE A 170 16.53 -9.34 -7.78
C PHE A 170 16.66 -9.72 -9.25
N GLU A 171 16.00 -10.76 -9.70
CA GLU A 171 16.18 -11.28 -11.06
C GLU A 171 15.15 -10.73 -12.07
N THR A 172 13.97 -10.29 -11.60
CA THR A 172 12.91 -9.74 -12.45
C THR A 172 12.97 -8.21 -12.45
N PRO A 173 12.79 -7.54 -13.60
CA PRO A 173 12.67 -6.09 -13.63
C PRO A 173 11.59 -5.61 -12.65
N LEU A 174 11.95 -4.63 -11.80
CA LEU A 174 11.11 -4.10 -10.74
C LEU A 174 10.83 -2.61 -10.96
N VAL A 175 9.56 -2.23 -10.95
CA VAL A 175 9.11 -0.83 -10.96
C VAL A 175 8.47 -0.52 -9.61
N ASN A 176 8.90 0.57 -8.99
CA ASN A 176 8.22 1.14 -7.83
C ASN A 176 7.49 2.42 -8.26
N ILE A 177 6.17 2.50 -7.95
CA ILE A 177 5.35 3.71 -8.14
C ILE A 177 4.80 4.10 -6.79
N ASP A 178 5.20 5.28 -6.30
CA ASP A 178 4.94 5.69 -4.92
C ASP A 178 4.91 7.22 -4.76
N HIS A 179 4.34 7.69 -3.64
CA HIS A 179 4.29 9.11 -3.29
C HIS A 179 4.88 9.40 -1.89
N HIS A 180 5.38 8.40 -1.17
CA HIS A 180 5.88 8.54 0.18
C HIS A 180 7.25 9.22 0.24
N PRO A 181 7.47 10.21 1.13
CA PRO A 181 8.76 10.92 1.26
C PRO A 181 9.91 10.06 1.81
N GLY A 182 9.60 8.91 2.42
CA GLY A 182 10.59 7.95 2.94
C GLY A 182 10.91 6.80 2.00
N ASN A 183 10.68 6.96 0.69
CA ASN A 183 10.91 5.89 -0.29
C ASN A 183 12.40 5.58 -0.46
N ASP A 184 12.76 4.29 -0.45
CA ASP A 184 14.15 3.79 -0.54
C ASP A 184 14.66 3.64 -1.99
N TYR A 185 13.82 3.92 -2.98
CA TYR A 185 14.14 3.82 -4.41
C TYR A 185 14.69 2.44 -4.83
N PHE A 186 14.09 1.37 -4.34
CA PHE A 186 14.53 -0.02 -4.46
C PHE A 186 14.27 -0.64 -5.85
N GLY A 187 13.50 0.00 -6.71
CA GLY A 187 13.17 -0.49 -8.04
C GLY A 187 14.29 -0.24 -9.08
N LYS A 188 14.30 -1.04 -10.13
CA LYS A 188 15.07 -0.71 -11.35
C LYS A 188 14.59 0.61 -11.97
N VAL A 189 13.28 0.86 -11.89
CA VAL A 189 12.66 2.14 -12.21
C VAL A 189 11.85 2.58 -10.98
N ASN A 190 12.12 3.80 -10.52
CA ASN A 190 11.41 4.40 -9.40
C ASN A 190 10.66 5.64 -9.88
N TRP A 191 9.35 5.52 -10.01
CA TRP A 191 8.48 6.64 -10.27
C TRP A 191 7.85 7.13 -8.98
N VAL A 192 8.67 7.86 -8.20
CA VAL A 192 8.28 8.45 -6.92
C VAL A 192 7.96 9.92 -7.15
N ASP A 193 6.71 10.33 -6.92
CA ASP A 193 6.25 11.71 -7.04
C ASP A 193 5.78 12.25 -5.68
N LEU A 194 6.69 12.93 -4.97
CA LEU A 194 6.42 13.52 -3.65
C LEU A 194 5.41 14.68 -3.70
N THR A 195 5.03 15.14 -4.88
CA THR A 195 4.02 16.18 -5.06
C THR A 195 2.63 15.64 -5.33
N ALA A 196 2.52 14.35 -5.61
CA ALA A 196 1.25 13.65 -5.73
C ALA A 196 0.64 13.42 -4.34
N THR A 197 -0.68 13.48 -4.28
CA THR A 197 -1.42 13.25 -3.02
C THR A 197 -1.59 11.78 -2.70
N SER A 198 -1.42 10.91 -3.71
CA SER A 198 -1.60 9.47 -3.63
C SER A 198 -0.93 8.77 -4.82
N THR A 199 -0.64 7.50 -4.69
CA THR A 199 -0.17 6.65 -5.80
C THR A 199 -1.23 6.54 -6.91
N ALA A 200 -2.50 6.52 -6.56
CA ALA A 200 -3.61 6.54 -7.52
C ALA A 200 -3.57 7.79 -8.41
N GLU A 201 -3.20 8.96 -7.89
CA GLU A 201 -3.02 10.20 -8.69
C GLU A 201 -1.94 10.03 -9.74
N ILE A 202 -0.82 9.37 -9.40
CA ILE A 202 0.27 9.07 -10.34
C ILE A 202 -0.21 8.12 -11.44
N LEU A 203 -0.97 7.09 -11.05
CA LEU A 203 -1.48 6.08 -11.98
C LEU A 203 -2.46 6.64 -13.01
N VAL A 204 -3.21 7.71 -12.71
CA VAL A 204 -4.05 8.37 -13.74
C VAL A 204 -3.19 8.79 -14.93
N ALA A 205 -2.03 9.40 -14.70
CA ALA A 205 -1.13 9.81 -15.77
C ALA A 205 -0.51 8.61 -16.53
N LEU A 206 -0.34 7.46 -15.89
CA LEU A 206 0.07 6.22 -16.54
C LEU A 206 -1.04 5.69 -17.46
N VAL A 207 -2.26 5.56 -16.93
CA VAL A 207 -3.44 5.06 -17.66
C VAL A 207 -3.71 5.89 -18.90
N GLU A 208 -3.68 7.22 -18.81
CA GLU A 208 -3.82 8.12 -19.96
C GLU A 208 -2.75 7.89 -21.02
N SER A 209 -1.51 7.66 -20.61
CA SER A 209 -0.40 7.44 -21.53
C SER A 209 -0.47 6.08 -22.22
N LEU A 210 -1.11 5.10 -21.60
CA LEU A 210 -1.36 3.77 -22.18
C LEU A 210 -2.60 3.75 -23.08
N ALA A 211 -3.52 4.70 -22.93
CA ALA A 211 -4.79 4.81 -23.66
C ALA A 211 -4.60 5.37 -25.09
N ARG A 212 -3.83 4.68 -25.97
CA ARG A 212 -3.56 5.16 -27.33
C ARG A 212 -4.73 5.01 -28.29
N GLU A 213 -5.44 3.89 -28.24
CA GLU A 213 -6.48 3.52 -29.21
C GLU A 213 -7.84 3.20 -28.58
N LYS A 214 -7.86 2.94 -27.29
CA LYS A 214 -9.08 2.60 -26.53
C LYS A 214 -9.12 3.36 -25.22
N PRO A 215 -10.28 3.87 -24.80
CA PRO A 215 -10.42 4.45 -23.46
C PRO A 215 -10.20 3.34 -22.43
N LEU A 216 -9.14 3.47 -21.62
CA LEU A 216 -8.82 2.54 -20.53
C LEU A 216 -9.48 2.96 -19.20
N LEU A 217 -9.80 4.24 -19.07
CA LEU A 217 -10.42 4.84 -17.92
C LEU A 217 -11.95 4.70 -18.03
N ASP A 218 -12.49 3.56 -17.61
CA ASP A 218 -13.93 3.36 -17.45
C ASP A 218 -14.37 3.57 -16.00
N ILE A 219 -15.67 3.33 -15.72
CA ILE A 219 -16.28 3.53 -14.40
C ILE A 219 -15.53 2.78 -13.29
N ASP A 220 -15.11 1.54 -13.54
CA ASP A 220 -14.48 0.70 -12.52
C ASP A 220 -13.05 1.15 -12.23
N VAL A 221 -12.24 1.39 -13.27
CA VAL A 221 -10.88 1.93 -13.13
C VAL A 221 -10.93 3.31 -12.47
N ALA A 222 -11.85 4.18 -12.90
CA ALA A 222 -12.01 5.51 -12.33
C ALA A 222 -12.46 5.46 -10.86
N THR A 223 -13.35 4.52 -10.50
CA THR A 223 -13.80 4.34 -9.11
C THR A 223 -12.65 3.86 -8.22
N ALA A 224 -11.84 2.91 -8.68
CA ALA A 224 -10.68 2.42 -7.94
C ALA A 224 -9.65 3.54 -7.70
N LEU A 225 -9.26 4.28 -8.74
CA LEU A 225 -8.30 5.39 -8.61
C LEU A 225 -8.84 6.53 -7.74
N LEU A 226 -10.12 6.89 -7.90
CA LEU A 226 -10.73 7.94 -7.07
C LEU A 226 -10.79 7.53 -5.60
N THR A 227 -10.91 6.24 -5.30
CA THR A 227 -10.86 5.74 -3.91
C THR A 227 -9.53 6.07 -3.25
N GLY A 228 -8.40 5.82 -3.93
CA GLY A 228 -7.07 6.17 -3.41
C GLY A 228 -6.97 7.67 -3.11
N ILE A 229 -7.28 8.51 -4.09
CA ILE A 229 -7.21 9.98 -3.90
C ILE A 229 -8.09 10.44 -2.72
N ILE A 230 -9.31 9.92 -2.60
CA ILE A 230 -10.25 10.30 -1.53
C ILE A 230 -9.74 9.85 -0.15
N VAL A 231 -9.16 8.66 -0.05
CA VAL A 231 -8.65 8.12 1.22
C VAL A 231 -7.46 8.93 1.70
N ASP A 232 -6.45 9.13 0.86
CA ASP A 232 -5.22 9.82 1.23
C ASP A 232 -5.38 11.31 1.49
N THR A 233 -6.31 11.95 0.79
CA THR A 233 -6.65 13.34 1.03
C THR A 233 -7.66 13.53 2.16
N GLY A 234 -8.13 12.45 2.79
CA GLY A 234 -9.22 12.53 3.77
C GLY A 234 -10.47 13.20 3.19
N SER A 235 -10.84 12.84 1.95
CA SER A 235 -11.90 13.53 1.18
C SER A 235 -11.57 15.02 0.97
N PHE A 236 -10.35 15.32 0.60
CA PHE A 236 -9.82 16.68 0.32
C PHE A 236 -9.75 17.61 1.54
N GLN A 237 -9.71 17.04 2.76
CA GLN A 237 -9.61 17.80 4.02
C GLN A 237 -8.19 17.85 4.58
N ASN A 238 -7.30 16.93 4.15
CA ASN A 238 -5.94 16.87 4.64
C ASN A 238 -5.06 17.95 4.00
N ALA A 239 -4.00 18.34 4.70
CA ALA A 239 -3.07 19.39 4.27
C ALA A 239 -2.24 19.01 3.02
N ASN A 240 -2.15 17.75 2.68
CA ASN A 240 -1.51 17.26 1.44
C ASN A 240 -2.36 17.49 0.18
N THR A 241 -3.61 17.92 0.31
CA THR A 241 -4.53 18.18 -0.82
C THR A 241 -3.98 19.30 -1.72
N THR A 242 -3.91 19.05 -3.03
CA THR A 242 -3.36 19.98 -4.02
C THR A 242 -4.42 20.38 -5.07
N PRO A 243 -4.23 21.49 -5.80
CA PRO A 243 -5.08 21.81 -6.95
C PRO A 243 -5.09 20.70 -8.03
N LYS A 244 -3.98 19.96 -8.17
CA LYS A 244 -3.86 18.83 -9.09
C LYS A 244 -4.78 17.70 -8.67
N SER A 245 -4.84 17.34 -7.38
CA SER A 245 -5.72 16.27 -6.91
C SER A 245 -7.20 16.58 -7.16
N PHE A 246 -7.65 17.83 -7.04
CA PHE A 246 -9.01 18.23 -7.44
C PHE A 246 -9.26 18.06 -8.94
N THR A 247 -8.28 18.46 -9.77
CA THR A 247 -8.40 18.33 -11.23
C THR A 247 -8.51 16.87 -11.64
N VAL A 248 -7.64 16.01 -11.11
CA VAL A 248 -7.63 14.57 -11.38
C VAL A 248 -8.91 13.93 -10.86
N ALA A 249 -9.37 14.28 -9.67
CA ALA A 249 -10.63 13.76 -9.14
C ALA A 249 -11.84 14.17 -10.01
N ALA A 250 -11.89 15.42 -10.47
CA ALA A 250 -12.95 15.88 -11.39
C ALA A 250 -12.96 15.08 -12.70
N GLN A 251 -11.79 14.76 -13.24
CA GLN A 251 -11.63 13.92 -14.42
C GLN A 251 -12.15 12.49 -14.18
N LEU A 252 -11.80 11.88 -13.03
CA LEU A 252 -12.28 10.55 -12.66
C LEU A 252 -13.81 10.53 -12.48
N VAL A 253 -14.37 11.57 -11.85
CA VAL A 253 -15.83 11.71 -11.73
C VAL A 253 -16.49 11.87 -13.10
N ALA A 254 -15.89 12.64 -14.01
CA ALA A 254 -16.36 12.77 -15.39
C ALA A 254 -16.31 11.45 -16.17
N ALA A 255 -15.35 10.56 -15.86
CA ALA A 255 -15.27 9.19 -16.37
C ALA A 255 -16.30 8.24 -15.73
N GLY A 256 -17.10 8.72 -14.79
CA GLY A 256 -18.19 7.97 -14.15
C GLY A 256 -17.83 7.34 -12.80
N ALA A 257 -16.71 7.72 -12.18
CA ALA A 257 -16.34 7.20 -10.85
C ALA A 257 -17.47 7.40 -9.83
N LYS A 258 -17.73 6.38 -9.04
CA LYS A 258 -18.85 6.33 -8.08
C LYS A 258 -18.51 7.06 -6.76
N GLN A 259 -18.20 8.36 -6.85
CA GLN A 259 -17.75 9.19 -5.73
C GLN A 259 -18.67 9.07 -4.49
N GLN A 260 -20.01 9.08 -4.66
CA GLN A 260 -20.94 8.98 -3.54
C GLN A 260 -20.89 7.61 -2.85
N GLU A 261 -20.62 6.54 -3.61
CA GLU A 261 -20.44 5.19 -3.08
C GLU A 261 -19.16 5.09 -2.24
N ILE A 262 -18.05 5.65 -2.74
CA ILE A 262 -16.78 5.74 -2.01
C ILE A 262 -16.98 6.47 -0.67
N ILE A 263 -17.54 7.68 -0.71
CA ILE A 263 -17.77 8.49 0.51
C ILE A 263 -18.68 7.75 1.50
N ARG A 264 -19.72 7.08 1.01
CA ARG A 264 -20.62 6.31 1.87
C ARG A 264 -19.90 5.19 2.59
N HIS A 265 -19.11 4.40 1.88
CA HIS A 265 -18.43 3.23 2.48
C HIS A 265 -17.27 3.63 3.38
N VAL A 266 -16.44 4.57 2.96
CA VAL A 266 -15.23 4.93 3.69
C VAL A 266 -15.53 5.82 4.91
N PHE A 267 -16.40 6.83 4.75
CA PHE A 267 -16.60 7.84 5.79
C PHE A 267 -17.96 7.82 6.48
N LYS A 268 -19.02 7.35 5.79
CA LYS A 268 -20.40 7.46 6.29
C LYS A 268 -20.99 6.13 6.76
N THR A 269 -20.24 5.05 6.73
CA THR A 269 -20.72 3.74 7.19
C THR A 269 -19.91 3.30 8.40
N LYS A 270 -20.58 3.22 9.55
CA LYS A 270 -20.02 2.71 10.79
C LYS A 270 -20.92 1.60 11.32
N ALA A 271 -20.35 0.54 11.84
CA ALA A 271 -21.13 -0.49 12.54
C ALA A 271 -21.90 0.13 13.72
N LEU A 272 -23.10 -0.37 14.00
CA LEU A 272 -23.91 0.14 15.12
C LEU A 272 -23.18 -0.04 16.47
N SER A 273 -22.39 -1.12 16.61
CA SER A 273 -21.52 -1.35 17.78
C SER A 273 -20.49 -0.21 17.94
N THR A 274 -19.84 0.20 16.85
CA THR A 274 -18.93 1.35 16.83
C THR A 274 -19.62 2.64 17.24
N LEU A 275 -20.81 2.93 16.69
CA LEU A 275 -21.57 4.13 17.04
C LEU A 275 -21.99 4.14 18.51
N LYS A 276 -22.39 2.98 19.07
CA LYS A 276 -22.69 2.86 20.52
C LYS A 276 -21.45 3.13 21.37
N LEU A 277 -20.30 2.56 20.99
CA LEU A 277 -19.03 2.81 21.68
C LEU A 277 -18.64 4.29 21.63
N TRP A 278 -18.74 4.93 20.45
CA TRP A 278 -18.46 6.35 20.27
C TRP A 278 -19.41 7.23 21.11
N GLY A 279 -20.71 6.89 21.16
CA GLY A 279 -21.66 7.57 22.04
C GLY A 279 -21.22 7.52 23.51
N LYS A 280 -20.69 6.38 23.96
CA LYS A 280 -20.15 6.23 25.32
C LYS A 280 -18.87 7.05 25.52
N ILE A 281 -17.94 7.01 24.58
CA ILE A 281 -16.72 7.82 24.63
C ILE A 281 -17.07 9.31 24.69
N LEU A 282 -17.97 9.78 23.83
CA LEU A 282 -18.38 11.18 23.76
C LEU A 282 -19.12 11.64 25.04
N SER A 283 -19.91 10.76 25.68
CA SER A 283 -20.56 11.08 26.95
C SER A 283 -19.59 11.21 28.13
N ASN A 284 -18.37 10.69 28.00
CA ASN A 284 -17.32 10.74 29.01
C ASN A 284 -16.27 11.83 28.72
N VAL A 285 -16.49 12.70 27.74
CA VAL A 285 -15.54 13.78 27.40
C VAL A 285 -15.43 14.77 28.54
N VAL A 286 -14.20 15.07 28.92
CA VAL A 286 -13.84 16.10 29.89
C VAL A 286 -12.97 17.12 29.20
N GLU A 287 -13.31 18.38 29.36
CA GLU A 287 -12.54 19.53 28.88
C GLU A 287 -11.63 20.04 29.99
N GLU A 288 -10.39 20.37 29.64
CA GLU A 288 -9.38 20.97 30.52
C GLU A 288 -8.97 22.36 29.95
N PRO A 289 -9.79 23.40 30.16
CA PRO A 289 -9.63 24.70 29.47
C PRO A 289 -8.30 25.39 29.75
N GLU A 290 -7.80 25.34 31.00
CA GLU A 290 -6.53 25.95 31.38
C GLU A 290 -5.32 25.29 30.71
N SER A 291 -5.43 23.98 30.46
CA SER A 291 -4.41 23.16 29.82
C SER A 291 -4.67 22.90 28.33
N LYS A 292 -5.73 23.48 27.77
CA LYS A 292 -6.15 23.44 26.36
C LYS A 292 -6.18 22.03 25.73
N PHE A 293 -6.76 21.08 26.43
CA PHE A 293 -6.99 19.76 25.85
C PHE A 293 -8.33 19.17 26.28
N VAL A 294 -8.82 18.20 25.51
CA VAL A 294 -9.93 17.35 25.89
C VAL A 294 -9.44 15.92 26.03
N TRP A 295 -10.09 15.20 26.94
CA TRP A 295 -9.84 13.77 27.06
C TRP A 295 -11.12 13.00 27.27
N SER A 296 -11.08 11.72 26.92
CA SER A 296 -12.15 10.79 27.21
C SER A 296 -11.58 9.44 27.57
N LYS A 297 -12.45 8.54 28.01
CA LYS A 297 -12.10 7.17 28.38
C LYS A 297 -13.10 6.16 27.86
N VAL A 298 -12.62 4.94 27.71
CA VAL A 298 -13.40 3.76 27.38
C VAL A 298 -12.88 2.57 28.17
N THR A 299 -13.77 1.86 28.83
CA THR A 299 -13.45 0.69 29.68
C THR A 299 -13.65 -0.62 28.91
N LYS A 300 -13.12 -1.73 29.45
CA LYS A 300 -13.41 -3.10 28.94
C LYS A 300 -14.92 -3.38 28.91
N GLU A 301 -15.66 -2.90 29.93
CA GLU A 301 -17.10 -3.07 30.01
C GLU A 301 -17.83 -2.31 28.90
N ASP A 302 -17.38 -1.09 28.54
CA ASP A 302 -17.95 -0.31 27.45
C ASP A 302 -17.79 -1.03 26.09
N PHE A 303 -16.64 -1.68 25.85
CA PHE A 303 -16.45 -2.55 24.68
C PHE A 303 -17.41 -3.74 24.69
N ALA A 304 -17.52 -4.43 25.82
CA ALA A 304 -18.41 -5.60 25.94
C ALA A 304 -19.88 -5.22 25.74
N ILE A 305 -20.36 -4.12 26.34
CA ILE A 305 -21.72 -3.62 26.19
C ILE A 305 -22.05 -3.18 24.78
N SER A 306 -21.10 -2.50 24.11
CA SER A 306 -21.30 -2.04 22.73
C SER A 306 -21.22 -3.17 21.70
N GLY A 307 -20.54 -4.27 22.02
CA GLY A 307 -20.18 -5.33 21.09
C GLY A 307 -19.18 -4.88 20.01
N ALA A 308 -18.39 -3.83 20.31
CA ALA A 308 -17.38 -3.29 19.41
C ALA A 308 -16.00 -3.92 19.68
N GLU A 309 -15.21 -4.10 18.62
CA GLU A 309 -13.83 -4.55 18.73
C GLU A 309 -12.89 -3.39 19.11
N GLY A 310 -11.70 -3.72 19.62
CA GLY A 310 -10.74 -2.72 20.14
C GLY A 310 -10.33 -1.64 19.11
N ALA A 311 -10.27 -1.98 17.83
CA ALA A 311 -9.99 -1.04 16.75
C ALA A 311 -11.07 0.04 16.55
N ALA A 312 -12.32 -0.23 16.95
CA ALA A 312 -13.44 0.69 16.79
C ALA A 312 -13.30 2.01 17.56
N SER A 313 -12.43 2.07 18.59
CA SER A 313 -12.21 3.28 19.38
C SER A 313 -11.26 4.28 18.71
N SER A 314 -10.43 3.87 17.76
CA SER A 314 -9.39 4.74 17.18
C SER A 314 -9.95 5.91 16.37
N GLY A 315 -10.99 5.70 15.60
CA GLY A 315 -11.56 6.73 14.72
C GLY A 315 -12.23 7.92 15.44
N VAL A 316 -12.75 7.72 16.69
CA VAL A 316 -13.48 8.77 17.39
C VAL A 316 -12.62 9.99 17.75
N ILE A 317 -11.33 9.77 18.00
CA ILE A 317 -10.41 10.86 18.34
C ILE A 317 -10.12 11.71 17.11
N ASP A 318 -9.93 11.07 15.95
CA ASP A 318 -9.63 11.75 14.70
C ASP A 318 -10.85 12.43 14.08
N GLU A 319 -12.02 11.81 14.18
CA GLU A 319 -13.24 12.34 13.54
C GLU A 319 -13.99 13.37 14.42
N LEU A 320 -13.89 13.25 15.75
CA LEU A 320 -14.72 14.04 16.65
C LEU A 320 -13.93 14.78 17.76
N LEU A 321 -13.12 14.09 18.56
CA LEU A 321 -12.56 14.71 19.75
C LEU A 321 -11.59 15.86 19.42
N LYS A 322 -10.74 15.71 18.42
CA LYS A 322 -9.79 16.77 18.02
C LYS A 322 -10.44 17.97 17.35
N THR A 323 -11.74 17.89 17.02
CA THR A 323 -12.48 19.01 16.39
C THR A 323 -13.07 19.99 17.41
N ALA A 324 -12.95 19.71 18.71
CA ALA A 324 -13.41 20.61 19.74
C ALA A 324 -12.67 21.97 19.64
N PRO A 325 -13.38 23.10 19.75
CA PRO A 325 -12.74 24.41 19.63
C PRO A 325 -11.90 24.74 20.87
N GLY A 326 -10.82 25.50 20.68
CA GLY A 326 -10.00 26.02 21.78
C GLY A 326 -9.04 25.03 22.44
N ILE A 327 -8.82 23.87 21.83
CA ILE A 327 -7.89 22.85 22.33
C ILE A 327 -6.63 22.76 21.48
N ASP A 328 -5.54 22.37 22.10
CA ASP A 328 -4.26 22.08 21.45
C ASP A 328 -4.21 20.61 20.99
N PHE A 329 -4.79 19.69 21.76
CA PHE A 329 -4.81 18.24 21.45
C PHE A 329 -5.95 17.51 22.16
N ALA A 330 -6.22 16.29 21.71
CA ALA A 330 -7.19 15.37 22.31
C ALA A 330 -6.52 14.07 22.76
N ILE A 331 -7.07 13.45 23.82
CA ILE A 331 -6.60 12.18 24.37
C ILE A 331 -7.78 11.22 24.55
N LEU A 332 -7.56 9.96 24.16
CA LEU A 332 -8.43 8.85 24.49
C LEU A 332 -7.68 7.81 25.31
N LEU A 333 -8.16 7.53 26.52
CA LEU A 333 -7.68 6.47 27.38
C LEU A 333 -8.54 5.21 27.19
N SER A 334 -7.96 4.15 26.68
CA SER A 334 -8.66 2.88 26.40
C SER A 334 -8.13 1.78 27.32
N GLU A 335 -9.01 1.18 28.11
CA GLU A 335 -8.67 0.02 28.91
C GLU A 335 -8.84 -1.25 28.09
N LYS A 336 -7.73 -1.97 27.86
CA LYS A 336 -7.70 -3.25 27.15
C LYS A 336 -7.25 -4.39 28.07
N MET A 337 -7.23 -5.63 27.54
CA MET A 337 -6.88 -6.82 28.33
C MET A 337 -5.46 -6.76 28.91
N ASP A 338 -4.54 -6.13 28.20
CA ASP A 338 -3.13 -5.98 28.51
C ASP A 338 -2.80 -4.74 29.36
N GLY A 339 -3.72 -3.78 29.48
CA GLY A 339 -3.49 -2.56 30.27
C GLY A 339 -4.23 -1.34 29.74
N VAL A 340 -3.71 -0.14 30.01
CA VAL A 340 -4.26 1.14 29.57
C VAL A 340 -3.48 1.69 28.40
N HIS A 341 -4.16 1.93 27.28
CA HIS A 341 -3.62 2.57 26.08
C HIS A 341 -4.06 4.03 26.03
N GLY A 342 -3.11 4.94 25.90
CA GLY A 342 -3.36 6.36 25.67
C GLY A 342 -3.09 6.71 24.20
N SER A 343 -4.09 7.20 23.49
CA SER A 343 -3.97 7.71 22.13
C SER A 343 -4.08 9.24 22.14
N LEU A 344 -3.13 9.93 21.51
CA LEU A 344 -3.06 11.38 21.44
C LEU A 344 -3.11 11.87 20.00
N ARG A 345 -3.82 12.97 19.77
CA ARG A 345 -3.88 13.65 18.46
C ARG A 345 -3.77 15.15 18.66
N ALA A 346 -2.88 15.78 17.94
CA ALA A 346 -2.82 17.24 17.86
C ALA A 346 -4.07 17.76 17.13
N ALA A 347 -4.69 18.80 17.68
CA ALA A 347 -5.82 19.50 17.09
C ALA A 347 -5.37 20.66 16.20
N ILE A 348 -4.22 21.25 16.51
CA ILE A 348 -3.64 22.38 15.77
C ILE A 348 -2.17 22.09 15.37
N SER A 349 -1.71 22.76 14.31
CA SER A 349 -0.32 22.67 13.86
C SER A 349 0.65 23.24 14.92
N GLY A 350 1.83 22.62 15.03
CA GLY A 350 2.88 23.04 15.97
C GLY A 350 2.77 22.44 17.39
N VAL A 351 1.75 21.64 17.67
CA VAL A 351 1.65 20.88 18.91
C VAL A 351 2.32 19.53 18.74
N ASP A 352 3.28 19.22 19.61
CA ASP A 352 3.97 17.93 19.63
C ASP A 352 3.39 17.02 20.73
N VAL A 353 2.50 16.10 20.32
CA VAL A 353 1.92 15.12 21.23
C VAL A 353 2.87 13.93 21.50
N SER A 354 3.94 13.77 20.72
CA SER A 354 4.93 12.72 20.99
C SER A 354 5.71 13.00 22.29
N ALA A 355 5.97 14.27 22.58
CA ALA A 355 6.60 14.68 23.82
C ALA A 355 5.74 14.29 25.06
N ILE A 356 4.41 14.36 24.93
CA ILE A 356 3.48 13.94 25.99
C ILE A 356 3.50 12.41 26.13
N ALA A 357 3.46 11.67 25.03
CA ALA A 357 3.48 10.20 25.05
C ALA A 357 4.77 9.67 25.71
N LYS A 358 5.91 10.31 25.50
CA LYS A 358 7.22 9.96 26.10
C LYS A 358 7.22 10.03 27.61
N ILE A 359 6.38 10.86 28.25
CA ILE A 359 6.25 10.91 29.72
C ILE A 359 5.81 9.56 30.30
N PHE A 360 5.11 8.77 29.50
CA PHE A 360 4.57 7.46 29.86
C PHE A 360 5.30 6.30 29.16
N GLY A 361 6.52 6.54 28.63
CA GLY A 361 7.30 5.51 27.92
C GLY A 361 6.81 5.20 26.51
N GLY A 362 5.88 6.00 25.98
CA GLY A 362 5.35 5.88 24.63
C GLY A 362 6.14 6.69 23.58
N GLY A 363 5.53 6.86 22.40
CA GLY A 363 6.13 7.59 21.29
C GLY A 363 5.14 7.84 20.15
N GLY A 364 5.68 8.28 19.02
CA GLY A 364 4.91 8.57 17.81
C GLY A 364 5.43 9.83 17.12
N HIS A 365 4.59 10.40 16.26
CA HIS A 365 4.87 11.63 15.54
C HIS A 365 4.31 12.86 16.27
N THR A 366 4.73 14.05 15.87
CA THR A 366 4.25 15.31 16.44
C THR A 366 2.73 15.44 16.42
N ALA A 367 2.07 14.99 15.35
CA ALA A 367 0.62 15.07 15.20
C ALA A 367 -0.16 13.91 15.84
N ALA A 368 0.46 12.74 16.03
CA ALA A 368 -0.19 11.54 16.52
C ALA A 368 0.80 10.66 17.29
N ALA A 369 0.47 10.35 18.55
CA ALA A 369 1.31 9.56 19.43
C ALA A 369 0.48 8.65 20.33
N ALA A 370 1.11 7.64 20.92
CA ALA A 370 0.47 6.72 21.82
C ALA A 370 1.42 6.26 22.94
N PHE A 371 0.84 5.79 24.04
CA PHE A 371 1.57 5.12 25.10
C PHE A 371 0.76 3.92 25.64
N HIS A 372 1.44 3.02 26.30
CA HIS A 372 0.85 1.84 26.92
C HIS A 372 1.36 1.67 28.36
N LEU A 373 0.46 1.36 29.28
CA LEU A 373 0.75 1.06 30.68
C LEU A 373 0.30 -0.37 30.98
N ASP A 374 1.26 -1.28 30.96
CA ASP A 374 1.03 -2.71 31.16
C ASP A 374 0.38 -3.05 32.49
N GLY A 375 -0.60 -3.94 32.47
CA GLY A 375 -1.24 -4.52 33.66
C GLY A 375 -1.98 -3.52 34.54
N LYS A 376 -2.18 -2.29 34.09
CA LYS A 376 -2.89 -1.24 34.85
C LYS A 376 -4.35 -1.15 34.41
N THR A 377 -5.19 -0.68 35.36
CA THR A 377 -6.59 -0.33 35.12
C THR A 377 -6.76 1.19 35.02
N LEU A 378 -7.81 1.64 34.31
CA LEU A 378 -8.12 3.08 34.24
C LEU A 378 -8.35 3.69 35.60
N ALA A 379 -9.00 2.96 36.55
CA ALA A 379 -9.25 3.42 37.88
C ALA A 379 -7.96 3.76 38.67
N GLU A 380 -6.89 3.01 38.41
CA GLU A 380 -5.59 3.22 39.07
C GLU A 380 -4.81 4.40 38.53
N VAL A 381 -4.83 4.61 37.20
CA VAL A 381 -3.86 5.49 36.54
C VAL A 381 -4.45 6.78 35.94
N GLN A 382 -5.77 6.85 35.73
CA GLN A 382 -6.42 7.99 35.05
C GLN A 382 -6.02 9.33 35.67
N ASN A 383 -6.14 9.48 37.01
CA ASN A 383 -5.87 10.74 37.69
C ASN A 383 -4.38 11.14 37.59
N GLU A 384 -3.47 10.17 37.67
CA GLU A 384 -2.04 10.38 37.55
C GLU A 384 -1.69 10.84 36.13
N ILE A 385 -2.26 10.17 35.10
CA ILE A 385 -2.04 10.54 33.68
C ILE A 385 -2.45 12.00 33.46
N ILE A 386 -3.67 12.35 33.85
CA ILE A 386 -4.20 13.71 33.64
C ILE A 386 -3.38 14.76 34.42
N ALA A 387 -2.98 14.48 35.68
CA ALA A 387 -2.16 15.38 36.46
C ALA A 387 -0.77 15.62 35.80
N LYS A 388 -0.10 14.59 35.30
CA LYS A 388 1.19 14.71 34.62
C LYS A 388 1.08 15.52 33.34
N ILE A 389 0.02 15.33 32.56
CA ILE A 389 -0.23 16.08 31.33
C ILE A 389 -0.49 17.56 31.63
N LYS A 390 -1.31 17.89 32.65
CA LYS A 390 -1.52 19.28 33.10
C LYS A 390 -0.21 19.94 33.53
N ALA A 391 0.60 19.24 34.32
CA ALA A 391 1.91 19.76 34.76
C ALA A 391 2.84 20.05 33.56
N PHE A 392 2.87 19.17 32.56
CA PHE A 392 3.65 19.36 31.33
C PHE A 392 3.18 20.59 30.53
N GLN A 393 1.86 20.75 30.34
CA GLN A 393 1.29 21.89 29.65
C GLN A 393 1.55 23.22 30.38
N SER A 394 1.47 23.22 31.71
CA SER A 394 1.77 24.42 32.51
C SER A 394 3.23 24.88 32.36
N GLN A 395 4.18 23.95 32.24
CA GLN A 395 5.60 24.26 32.03
C GLN A 395 5.87 24.81 30.62
N LYS A 396 5.08 24.42 29.62
CA LYS A 396 5.23 24.88 28.24
C LYS A 396 4.66 26.29 28.02
N ASN A 397 3.65 26.66 28.81
CA ASN A 397 2.96 27.95 28.73
C ASN A 397 3.56 29.02 29.67
N ALA A 398 4.54 28.68 30.49
CA ALA A 398 5.31 29.58 31.37
C ALA A 398 6.59 30.04 30.67
#